data_cd16efd2aec8bbc97e14757410e4988c
#
_entry.id   cd16efd2aec8bbc97e14757410e4988c
#
_cell.length_a   1.000
_cell.length_b   1.000
_cell.length_c   1.000
_cell.angle_alpha   90.00
_cell.angle_beta   90.00
_cell.angle_gamma   90.00
#
_symmetry.space_group_name_H-M   'P 1'
#
loop_
_entity.id
_entity.type
_entity.pdbx_description
1 polymer ?
#
loop_
_entity_poly.entity_id
_entity_poly.type
_entity_poly.pdbx_seq_one_letter_code
_entity_poly.pdbx_strand_id
1 'polypeptide(L)'
;MFDIESLMQQHVEPKDVRKRPKGLKRWLSYLWPQRILQQSSKYTEHIQVLAWRGKYILETDKVNYSFGSLHGIMEKTLTELKAKHASFDRVLMLGYGGGSAAEIIHQQYQRDAEIVGIEIDPAIIDVAKAYFYTKGVRIMQENAFDYLRKASENSWEYDVILVDLFIDDMVPELVFDEQFIKQLASVASGGRVAINTMKGKSGEFTSANTLQPLLQMHFTEVNPLDIGAHNRIILCK
;
A
#
# COMPACT_ATOMS: atom_id res chain seq x y z
N MET A 1 -17.55 -10.45 -21.33
CA MET A 1 -17.01 -9.09 -21.57
C MET A 1 -17.56 -8.23 -20.44
N PHE A 2 -16.81 -8.07 -19.35
CA PHE A 2 -17.20 -7.19 -18.24
C PHE A 2 -16.87 -5.76 -18.67
N ASP A 3 -17.92 -4.97 -18.83
CA ASP A 3 -17.85 -3.58 -19.24
C ASP A 3 -17.28 -2.72 -18.10
N ILE A 4 -16.00 -2.37 -18.22
CA ILE A 4 -15.29 -1.49 -17.28
C ILE A 4 -15.88 -0.07 -17.34
N GLU A 5 -16.42 0.35 -18.48
CA GLU A 5 -16.98 1.69 -18.66
C GLU A 5 -18.27 1.94 -17.87
N SER A 6 -19.11 0.91 -17.64
CA SER A 6 -20.36 1.08 -16.88
C SER A 6 -20.15 1.32 -15.37
N LEU A 7 -18.94 1.09 -14.83
CA LEU A 7 -18.57 1.33 -13.43
C LEU A 7 -17.92 2.71 -13.18
N MET A 8 -17.66 3.47 -14.24
CA MET A 8 -16.92 4.75 -14.19
C MET A 8 -17.77 6.00 -13.92
N GLN A 9 -19.10 5.89 -13.77
CA GLN A 9 -19.98 7.07 -13.70
C GLN A 9 -20.41 7.48 -12.28
N GLN A 10 -19.51 7.56 -11.32
CA GLN A 10 -19.78 8.31 -10.08
C GLN A 10 -18.62 9.26 -9.77
N HIS A 11 -18.54 10.35 -10.51
CA HIS A 11 -17.71 11.50 -10.12
C HIS A 11 -18.30 12.21 -8.90
N VAL A 12 -17.55 12.25 -7.82
CA VAL A 12 -17.85 13.09 -6.65
C VAL A 12 -16.63 13.93 -6.33
N GLU A 13 -16.82 15.25 -6.28
CA GLU A 13 -15.78 16.26 -6.00
C GLU A 13 -14.97 16.02 -4.72
N PRO A 14 -13.67 16.36 -4.70
CA PRO A 14 -12.78 16.11 -3.56
C PRO A 14 -12.97 17.18 -2.48
N LYS A 15 -13.73 16.89 -1.43
CA LYS A 15 -13.60 17.57 -0.13
C LYS A 15 -12.64 16.78 0.75
N ASP A 16 -11.76 17.47 1.51
CA ASP A 16 -10.85 16.87 2.50
C ASP A 16 -11.62 15.90 3.43
N VAL A 17 -11.46 14.60 3.20
CA VAL A 17 -12.23 13.54 3.88
C VAL A 17 -11.33 12.77 4.86
N ARG A 18 -10.29 13.42 5.38
CA ARG A 18 -9.48 12.82 6.44
C ARG A 18 -10.32 12.57 7.66
N LYS A 19 -10.55 11.30 7.96
CA LYS A 19 -11.20 10.92 9.21
C LYS A 19 -10.24 11.18 10.36
N ARG A 20 -10.70 11.93 11.35
CA ARG A 20 -9.90 12.32 12.52
C ARG A 20 -10.64 11.95 13.80
N PRO A 21 -9.92 11.60 14.87
CA PRO A 21 -10.52 11.43 16.19
C PRO A 21 -11.33 12.69 16.57
N LYS A 22 -12.43 12.48 17.27
CA LYS A 22 -13.34 13.56 17.69
C LYS A 22 -13.39 13.65 19.23
N GLY A 23 -13.87 14.81 19.72
CA GLY A 23 -14.14 15.03 21.13
C GLY A 23 -12.92 14.86 22.05
N LEU A 24 -13.16 14.38 23.27
CA LEU A 24 -12.13 14.23 24.31
C LEU A 24 -10.98 13.31 23.87
N LYS A 25 -11.26 12.22 23.11
CA LYS A 25 -10.24 11.31 22.60
C LYS A 25 -9.22 12.00 21.68
N ARG A 26 -9.66 13.01 20.92
CA ARG A 26 -8.75 13.82 20.11
C ARG A 26 -7.77 14.60 20.97
N TRP A 27 -8.25 15.28 22.02
CA TRP A 27 -7.39 16.04 22.95
C TRP A 27 -6.43 15.13 23.69
N LEU A 28 -6.92 14.04 24.25
CA LEU A 28 -6.08 13.06 24.96
C LEU A 28 -5.05 12.42 24.03
N SER A 29 -5.32 12.30 22.73
CA SER A 29 -4.38 11.74 21.76
C SER A 29 -3.10 12.57 21.56
N TYR A 30 -3.07 13.82 22.02
CA TYR A 30 -1.84 14.63 22.02
C TYR A 30 -0.94 14.36 23.23
N LEU A 31 -1.48 13.76 24.28
CA LEU A 31 -0.74 13.42 25.49
C LEU A 31 -0.19 11.99 25.42
N TRP A 32 -1.06 11.02 25.04
CA TRP A 32 -0.68 9.61 24.84
C TRP A 32 -1.60 8.94 23.82
N PRO A 33 -1.15 7.82 23.19
CA PRO A 33 -1.99 7.08 22.24
C PRO A 33 -3.27 6.59 22.90
N GLN A 34 -4.41 6.80 22.20
CA GLN A 34 -5.73 6.34 22.65
C GLN A 34 -6.14 5.16 21.80
N ARG A 35 -6.38 4.00 22.40
CA ARG A 35 -6.93 2.85 21.70
C ARG A 35 -8.39 3.10 21.33
N ILE A 36 -8.69 3.05 20.04
CA ILE A 36 -10.02 3.28 19.46
C ILE A 36 -10.72 1.96 19.16
N LEU A 37 -9.98 1.02 18.58
CA LEU A 37 -10.45 -0.31 18.20
C LEU A 37 -9.35 -1.33 18.48
N GLN A 38 -9.76 -2.53 18.87
CA GLN A 38 -8.92 -3.72 18.87
C GLN A 38 -9.78 -4.90 18.44
N GLN A 39 -9.30 -5.65 17.46
CA GLN A 39 -9.98 -6.86 16.96
C GLN A 39 -8.96 -7.82 16.34
N SER A 40 -9.41 -8.98 15.92
CA SER A 40 -8.61 -9.96 15.19
C SER A 40 -9.38 -10.44 13.95
N SER A 41 -8.66 -11.05 13.02
CA SER A 41 -9.21 -11.73 11.86
C SER A 41 -8.54 -13.11 11.70
N LYS A 42 -8.94 -13.84 10.68
CA LYS A 42 -8.25 -15.10 10.30
C LYS A 42 -6.87 -14.88 9.67
N TYR A 43 -6.56 -13.63 9.24
CA TYR A 43 -5.30 -13.26 8.59
C TYR A 43 -4.37 -12.50 9.52
N THR A 44 -4.94 -11.78 10.51
CA THR A 44 -4.19 -10.87 11.38
C THR A 44 -4.67 -11.05 12.82
N GLU A 45 -3.80 -11.56 13.69
CA GLU A 45 -4.18 -11.86 15.09
C GLU A 45 -4.59 -10.61 15.87
N HIS A 46 -3.88 -9.50 15.67
CA HIS A 46 -4.18 -8.24 16.34
C HIS A 46 -4.24 -7.08 15.37
N ILE A 47 -5.39 -6.49 15.28
CA ILE A 47 -5.64 -5.26 14.52
C ILE A 47 -6.01 -4.19 15.53
N GLN A 48 -5.23 -3.13 15.62
CA GLN A 48 -5.50 -2.00 16.48
C GLN A 48 -5.63 -0.71 15.69
N VAL A 49 -6.60 0.12 16.09
CA VAL A 49 -6.66 1.51 15.66
C VAL A 49 -6.39 2.39 16.87
N LEU A 50 -5.34 3.19 16.78
CA LEU A 50 -5.00 4.17 17.78
C LEU A 50 -5.32 5.59 17.29
N ALA A 51 -5.70 6.46 18.21
CA ALA A 51 -5.68 7.90 17.97
C ALA A 51 -4.39 8.47 18.60
N TRP A 52 -3.54 9.10 17.78
CA TRP A 52 -2.32 9.75 18.19
C TRP A 52 -2.09 11.06 17.46
N ARG A 53 -1.80 12.11 18.21
CA ARG A 53 -1.58 13.46 17.68
C ARG A 53 -2.69 13.91 16.71
N GLY A 54 -3.94 13.58 17.04
CA GLY A 54 -5.10 13.96 16.24
C GLY A 54 -5.28 13.18 14.94
N LYS A 55 -4.55 12.06 14.74
CA LYS A 55 -4.67 11.16 13.58
C LYS A 55 -5.03 9.75 14.04
N TYR A 56 -5.60 8.95 13.15
CA TYR A 56 -5.72 7.51 13.34
C TYR A 56 -4.46 6.82 12.83
N ILE A 57 -4.06 5.76 13.54
CA ILE A 57 -2.93 4.88 13.21
C ILE A 57 -3.45 3.46 13.23
N LEU A 58 -3.16 2.69 12.18
CA LEU A 58 -3.41 1.26 12.11
C LEU A 58 -2.13 0.55 12.56
N GLU A 59 -2.27 -0.34 13.53
CA GLU A 59 -1.20 -1.22 14.00
C GLU A 59 -1.65 -2.67 13.95
N THR A 60 -0.72 -3.56 13.61
CA THR A 60 -0.86 -5.00 13.69
C THR A 60 0.29 -5.59 14.51
N ASP A 61 0.14 -6.78 15.10
CA ASP A 61 0.98 -7.30 16.19
C ASP A 61 2.48 -7.32 15.99
N LYS A 62 2.92 -7.56 14.78
CA LYS A 62 4.32 -7.86 14.53
C LYS A 62 5.05 -6.76 13.78
N VAL A 63 4.31 -5.83 13.27
CA VAL A 63 4.90 -4.63 12.68
C VAL A 63 4.65 -3.51 13.64
N ASN A 64 5.65 -3.18 14.48
CA ASN A 64 5.69 -1.92 15.17
C ASN A 64 5.73 -0.82 14.12
N TYR A 65 4.57 -0.47 13.60
CA TYR A 65 4.39 0.77 12.85
C TYR A 65 4.64 1.90 13.85
N SER A 66 5.92 2.18 14.11
CA SER A 66 6.31 3.32 14.91
C SER A 66 5.66 4.54 14.29
N PHE A 67 4.83 5.20 15.08
CA PHE A 67 4.17 6.47 14.89
C PHE A 67 4.45 7.19 13.56
N GLY A 68 3.56 7.03 12.57
CA GLY A 68 3.65 7.77 11.31
C GLY A 68 4.68 7.24 10.32
N SER A 69 5.36 6.13 10.58
CA SER A 69 6.41 5.61 9.71
C SER A 69 5.90 5.16 8.36
N LEU A 70 4.78 4.42 8.29
CA LEU A 70 4.26 3.92 7.01
C LEU A 70 3.83 5.05 6.07
N HIS A 71 3.16 6.08 6.59
CA HIS A 71 2.82 7.25 5.77
C HIS A 71 4.08 7.95 5.25
N GLY A 72 5.09 8.15 6.09
CA GLY A 72 6.37 8.72 5.69
C GLY A 72 7.17 7.82 4.72
N ILE A 73 7.08 6.50 4.87
CA ILE A 73 7.67 5.54 3.93
C ILE A 73 7.01 5.68 2.56
N MET A 74 5.67 5.69 2.50
CA MET A 74 4.94 5.83 1.25
C MET A 74 5.15 7.21 0.60
N GLU A 75 5.21 8.29 1.39
CA GLU A 75 5.52 9.63 0.88
C GLU A 75 6.90 9.66 0.22
N LYS A 76 7.93 9.11 0.88
CA LYS A 76 9.27 9.03 0.33
C LYS A 76 9.32 8.13 -0.90
N THR A 77 8.67 6.96 -0.86
CA THR A 77 8.57 6.03 -1.99
C THR A 77 7.96 6.72 -3.22
N LEU A 78 6.82 7.38 -3.06
CA LEU A 78 6.15 8.09 -4.15
C LEU A 78 6.97 9.29 -4.66
N THR A 79 7.73 9.95 -3.78
CA THR A 79 8.65 11.03 -4.16
C THR A 79 9.78 10.49 -5.05
N GLU A 80 10.40 9.39 -4.67
CA GLU A 80 11.48 8.76 -5.44
C GLU A 80 11.00 8.16 -6.76
N LEU A 81 9.77 7.62 -6.80
CA LEU A 81 9.11 7.25 -8.06
C LEU A 81 8.78 8.47 -8.95
N LYS A 82 9.07 9.70 -8.45
CA LYS A 82 8.72 10.97 -9.11
C LYS A 82 7.21 11.08 -9.40
N ALA A 83 6.39 10.42 -8.60
CA ALA A 83 4.95 10.36 -8.80
C ALA A 83 4.29 11.75 -8.75
N LYS A 84 4.84 12.70 -7.99
CA LYS A 84 4.34 14.07 -7.92
C LYS A 84 4.41 14.81 -9.27
N HIS A 85 5.45 14.54 -10.06
CA HIS A 85 5.75 15.25 -11.31
C HIS A 85 5.46 14.44 -12.57
N ALA A 86 5.27 13.14 -12.43
CA ALA A 86 4.97 12.27 -13.55
C ALA A 86 3.48 12.32 -13.89
N SER A 87 3.16 12.14 -15.16
CA SER A 87 1.80 11.80 -15.56
C SER A 87 1.55 10.33 -15.24
N PHE A 88 0.45 10.01 -14.57
CA PHE A 88 -0.07 8.67 -14.37
C PHE A 88 -1.56 8.78 -14.03
N ASP A 89 -2.33 7.82 -14.51
CA ASP A 89 -3.78 7.80 -14.36
C ASP A 89 -4.26 6.54 -13.61
N ARG A 90 -3.47 5.46 -13.61
CA ARG A 90 -3.86 4.17 -13.04
C ARG A 90 -2.82 3.66 -12.05
N VAL A 91 -3.27 3.40 -10.83
CA VAL A 91 -2.43 2.93 -9.72
C VAL A 91 -2.96 1.60 -9.19
N LEU A 92 -2.08 0.62 -9.04
CA LEU A 92 -2.36 -0.63 -8.36
C LEU A 92 -1.64 -0.66 -7.01
N MET A 93 -2.37 -0.98 -5.95
CA MET A 93 -1.82 -1.22 -4.62
C MET A 93 -2.07 -2.68 -4.24
N LEU A 94 -1.03 -3.49 -4.20
CA LEU A 94 -1.05 -4.85 -3.68
C LEU A 94 -0.70 -4.80 -2.18
N GLY A 95 -1.70 -5.02 -1.33
CA GLY A 95 -1.69 -4.67 0.09
C GLY A 95 -2.17 -3.23 0.29
N TYR A 96 -3.49 -3.05 0.48
CA TYR A 96 -4.06 -1.71 0.66
C TYR A 96 -3.82 -1.14 2.07
N GLY A 97 -3.99 -1.98 3.10
CA GLY A 97 -3.85 -1.59 4.50
C GLY A 97 -4.68 -0.36 4.86
N GLY A 98 -4.05 0.66 5.42
CA GLY A 98 -4.69 1.94 5.78
C GLY A 98 -4.76 2.96 4.63
N GLY A 99 -4.35 2.63 3.41
CA GLY A 99 -4.47 3.50 2.24
C GLY A 99 -3.60 4.76 2.25
N SER A 100 -2.45 4.74 2.94
CA SER A 100 -1.55 5.89 3.05
C SER A 100 -1.10 6.43 1.69
N ALA A 101 -0.76 5.56 0.75
CA ALA A 101 -0.34 5.98 -0.58
C ALA A 101 -1.49 6.62 -1.38
N ALA A 102 -2.71 6.07 -1.28
CA ALA A 102 -3.88 6.64 -1.91
C ALA A 102 -4.20 8.04 -1.36
N GLU A 103 -4.10 8.23 -0.04
CA GLU A 103 -4.25 9.56 0.58
C GLU A 103 -3.22 10.56 0.03
N ILE A 104 -1.95 10.17 -0.07
CA ILE A 104 -0.89 11.03 -0.59
C ILE A 104 -1.17 11.42 -2.04
N ILE A 105 -1.52 10.47 -2.89
CA ILE A 105 -1.79 10.70 -4.31
C ILE A 105 -2.95 11.67 -4.48
N HIS A 106 -4.10 11.38 -3.86
CA HIS A 106 -5.30 12.18 -4.06
C HIS A 106 -5.27 13.51 -3.31
N GLN A 107 -4.76 13.55 -2.07
CA GLN A 107 -4.86 14.73 -1.21
C GLN A 107 -3.61 15.61 -1.21
N GLN A 108 -2.42 15.02 -1.24
CA GLN A 108 -1.19 15.82 -1.20
C GLN A 108 -0.74 16.21 -2.60
N TYR A 109 -0.81 15.27 -3.56
CA TYR A 109 -0.42 15.55 -4.95
C TYR A 109 -1.59 16.11 -5.77
N GLN A 110 -2.81 16.12 -5.21
CA GLN A 110 -4.04 16.60 -5.85
C GLN A 110 -4.25 15.96 -7.22
N ARG A 111 -3.98 14.64 -7.31
CA ARG A 111 -4.05 13.89 -8.55
C ARG A 111 -5.28 12.99 -8.55
N ASP A 112 -6.12 13.14 -9.56
CA ASP A 112 -7.30 12.32 -9.80
C ASP A 112 -6.90 11.06 -10.58
N ALA A 113 -6.22 10.12 -9.91
CA ALA A 113 -5.83 8.85 -10.47
C ALA A 113 -6.82 7.76 -10.06
N GLU A 114 -7.14 6.85 -10.98
CA GLU A 114 -7.85 5.62 -10.66
C GLU A 114 -6.96 4.73 -9.79
N ILE A 115 -7.38 4.46 -8.56
CA ILE A 115 -6.63 3.62 -7.64
C ILE A 115 -7.40 2.33 -7.38
N VAL A 116 -6.77 1.21 -7.69
CA VAL A 116 -7.23 -0.14 -7.31
C VAL A 116 -6.38 -0.63 -6.15
N GLY A 117 -7.02 -0.87 -5.00
CA GLY A 117 -6.38 -1.43 -3.81
C GLY A 117 -6.83 -2.86 -3.59
N ILE A 118 -5.88 -3.77 -3.49
CA ILE A 118 -6.12 -5.20 -3.21
C ILE A 118 -5.77 -5.45 -1.75
N GLU A 119 -6.70 -6.04 -1.01
CA GLU A 119 -6.52 -6.40 0.39
C GLU A 119 -7.18 -7.76 0.65
N ILE A 120 -6.46 -8.66 1.29
CA ILE A 120 -6.98 -10.01 1.56
C ILE A 120 -7.86 -10.05 2.80
N ASP A 121 -7.57 -9.19 3.77
CA ASP A 121 -8.22 -9.20 5.08
C ASP A 121 -9.46 -8.30 5.10
N PRO A 122 -10.69 -8.86 5.14
CA PRO A 122 -11.91 -8.07 5.22
C PRO A 122 -11.96 -7.17 6.47
N ALA A 123 -11.33 -7.57 7.58
CA ALA A 123 -11.29 -6.76 8.78
C ALA A 123 -10.42 -5.50 8.59
N ILE A 124 -9.33 -5.59 7.85
CA ILE A 124 -8.50 -4.43 7.47
C ILE A 124 -9.30 -3.52 6.52
N ILE A 125 -10.04 -4.08 5.56
CA ILE A 125 -10.91 -3.29 4.66
C ILE A 125 -11.96 -2.51 5.46
N ASP A 126 -12.62 -3.15 6.43
CA ASP A 126 -13.63 -2.49 7.27
C ASP A 126 -13.00 -1.38 8.12
N VAL A 127 -11.83 -1.63 8.70
CA VAL A 127 -11.05 -0.63 9.43
C VAL A 127 -10.65 0.53 8.52
N ALA A 128 -10.18 0.25 7.31
CA ALA A 128 -9.82 1.27 6.33
C ALA A 128 -11.03 2.15 6.00
N LYS A 129 -12.18 1.54 5.70
CA LYS A 129 -13.44 2.25 5.44
C LYS A 129 -13.94 3.06 6.64
N ALA A 130 -13.72 2.59 7.86
CA ALA A 130 -14.18 3.28 9.06
C ALA A 130 -13.28 4.45 9.48
N TYR A 131 -11.96 4.32 9.37
CA TYR A 131 -11.01 5.24 10.01
C TYR A 131 -10.02 5.91 9.06
N PHE A 132 -9.80 5.39 7.85
CA PHE A 132 -8.77 5.86 6.94
C PHE A 132 -9.30 6.40 5.62
N TYR A 133 -8.40 6.75 4.72
CA TYR A 133 -8.74 7.30 3.42
C TYR A 133 -9.17 6.20 2.46
N THR A 134 -10.36 6.32 1.89
CA THR A 134 -10.89 5.35 0.91
C THR A 134 -11.65 6.02 -0.23
N LYS A 135 -11.71 7.35 -0.25
CA LYS A 135 -12.48 8.08 -1.26
C LYS A 135 -11.81 7.96 -2.63
N GLY A 136 -12.59 7.64 -3.65
CA GLY A 136 -12.07 7.48 -5.01
C GLY A 136 -11.18 6.26 -5.21
N VAL A 137 -11.16 5.31 -4.25
CA VAL A 137 -10.37 4.08 -4.32
C VAL A 137 -11.30 2.88 -4.48
N ARG A 138 -11.02 2.04 -5.45
CA ARG A 138 -11.68 0.76 -5.62
C ARG A 138 -10.93 -0.30 -4.79
N ILE A 139 -11.42 -0.56 -3.57
CA ILE A 139 -10.84 -1.59 -2.71
C ILE A 139 -11.53 -2.92 -3.01
N MET A 140 -10.73 -3.95 -3.34
CA MET A 140 -11.18 -5.30 -3.63
C MET A 140 -10.65 -6.26 -2.57
N GLN A 141 -11.56 -7.07 -2.00
CA GLN A 141 -11.17 -8.18 -1.14
C GLN A 141 -10.72 -9.34 -2.01
N GLU A 142 -9.41 -9.47 -2.21
CA GLU A 142 -8.84 -10.52 -3.05
C GLU A 142 -7.41 -10.82 -2.63
N ASN A 143 -6.93 -12.02 -2.98
CA ASN A 143 -5.53 -12.36 -2.88
C ASN A 143 -4.74 -11.62 -3.96
N ALA A 144 -3.63 -10.96 -3.58
CA ALA A 144 -2.83 -10.15 -4.48
C ALA A 144 -2.24 -10.95 -5.67
N PHE A 145 -1.87 -12.20 -5.44
CA PHE A 145 -1.33 -13.09 -6.48
C PHE A 145 -2.40 -13.48 -7.51
N ASP A 146 -3.61 -13.82 -7.03
CA ASP A 146 -4.74 -14.13 -7.92
C ASP A 146 -5.17 -12.92 -8.73
N TYR A 147 -5.19 -11.75 -8.11
CA TYR A 147 -5.49 -10.51 -8.81
C TYR A 147 -4.44 -10.20 -9.88
N LEU A 148 -3.16 -10.27 -9.54
CA LEU A 148 -2.06 -9.99 -10.47
C LEU A 148 -2.05 -10.95 -11.66
N ARG A 149 -2.32 -12.24 -11.41
CA ARG A 149 -2.48 -13.24 -12.47
C ARG A 149 -3.61 -12.86 -13.42
N LYS A 150 -4.82 -12.53 -12.90
CA LYS A 150 -5.95 -12.08 -13.71
C LYS A 150 -5.63 -10.80 -14.49
N ALA A 151 -4.95 -9.84 -13.87
CA ALA A 151 -4.55 -8.60 -14.52
C ALA A 151 -3.61 -8.86 -15.71
N SER A 152 -2.62 -9.75 -15.52
CA SER A 152 -1.71 -10.18 -16.57
C SER A 152 -2.42 -10.91 -17.72
N GLU A 153 -3.30 -11.87 -17.40
CA GLU A 153 -4.08 -12.63 -18.38
C GLU A 153 -5.01 -11.74 -19.22
N ASN A 154 -5.53 -10.65 -18.66
CA ASN A 154 -6.41 -9.71 -19.32
C ASN A 154 -5.69 -8.47 -19.87
N SER A 155 -4.37 -8.44 -19.82
CA SER A 155 -3.56 -7.29 -20.28
C SER A 155 -3.97 -5.96 -19.65
N TRP A 156 -4.33 -5.98 -18.36
CA TRP A 156 -4.56 -4.73 -17.64
C TRP A 156 -3.22 -4.05 -17.38
N GLU A 157 -3.21 -2.73 -17.46
CA GLU A 157 -2.00 -1.94 -17.32
C GLU A 157 -2.13 -0.90 -16.20
N TYR A 158 -1.03 -0.67 -15.49
CA TYR A 158 -0.93 0.32 -14.42
C TYR A 158 0.34 1.15 -14.58
N ASP A 159 0.22 2.47 -14.39
CA ASP A 159 1.34 3.41 -14.48
C ASP A 159 2.23 3.36 -13.25
N VAL A 160 1.62 3.08 -12.10
CA VAL A 160 2.30 2.94 -10.80
C VAL A 160 1.78 1.69 -10.08
N ILE A 161 2.68 0.84 -9.64
CA ILE A 161 2.34 -0.33 -8.82
C ILE A 161 3.10 -0.26 -7.51
N LEU A 162 2.37 -0.34 -6.40
CA LEU A 162 2.92 -0.41 -5.05
C LEU A 162 2.67 -1.81 -4.50
N VAL A 163 3.73 -2.53 -4.15
CA VAL A 163 3.68 -3.86 -3.53
C VAL A 163 4.06 -3.72 -2.07
N ASP A 164 3.08 -3.84 -1.18
CA ASP A 164 3.22 -3.72 0.27
C ASP A 164 2.61 -4.95 0.95
N LEU A 165 3.11 -6.13 0.58
CA LEU A 165 2.61 -7.43 1.01
C LEU A 165 3.44 -7.96 2.17
N PHE A 166 2.78 -8.17 3.31
CA PHE A 166 3.40 -8.78 4.48
C PHE A 166 2.48 -9.85 5.08
N ILE A 167 3.09 -10.94 5.53
CA ILE A 167 2.52 -11.88 6.48
C ILE A 167 3.35 -11.71 7.74
N ASP A 168 2.73 -11.16 8.79
CA ASP A 168 3.43 -10.69 9.98
C ASP A 168 4.47 -9.59 9.64
N ASP A 169 5.77 -9.89 9.78
CA ASP A 169 6.90 -9.01 9.48
C ASP A 169 7.73 -9.48 8.27
N MET A 170 7.20 -10.43 7.51
CA MET A 170 7.92 -11.04 6.38
C MET A 170 7.20 -10.80 5.05
N VAL A 171 7.99 -10.60 4.01
CA VAL A 171 7.51 -10.65 2.64
C VAL A 171 7.09 -12.09 2.32
N PRO A 172 5.86 -12.33 1.80
CA PRO A 172 5.40 -13.68 1.48
C PRO A 172 6.31 -14.38 0.48
N GLU A 173 6.52 -15.69 0.65
CA GLU A 173 7.40 -16.48 -0.23
C GLU A 173 7.02 -16.37 -1.72
N LEU A 174 5.73 -16.28 -2.02
CA LEU A 174 5.25 -16.14 -3.40
C LEU A 174 5.73 -14.86 -4.11
N VAL A 175 6.13 -13.82 -3.38
CA VAL A 175 6.72 -12.60 -3.98
C VAL A 175 8.08 -12.90 -4.63
N PHE A 176 8.76 -13.98 -4.21
CA PHE A 176 10.02 -14.45 -4.77
C PHE A 176 9.85 -15.42 -5.96
N ASP A 177 8.60 -15.72 -6.33
CA ASP A 177 8.31 -16.55 -7.49
C ASP A 177 8.56 -15.76 -8.79
N GLU A 178 9.30 -16.34 -9.71
CA GLU A 178 9.61 -15.73 -11.01
C GLU A 178 8.34 -15.39 -11.80
N GLN A 179 7.29 -16.22 -11.69
CA GLN A 179 6.03 -15.98 -12.36
C GLN A 179 5.30 -14.75 -11.80
N PHE A 180 5.35 -14.53 -10.47
CA PHE A 180 4.83 -13.31 -9.87
C PHE A 180 5.54 -12.07 -10.42
N ILE A 181 6.86 -12.10 -10.49
CA ILE A 181 7.66 -10.97 -10.99
C ILE A 181 7.41 -10.73 -12.49
N LYS A 182 7.30 -11.80 -13.28
CA LYS A 182 6.95 -11.71 -14.71
C LYS A 182 5.55 -11.09 -14.91
N GLN A 183 4.57 -11.51 -14.13
CA GLN A 183 3.23 -10.92 -14.16
C GLN A 183 3.25 -9.44 -13.73
N LEU A 184 4.01 -9.13 -12.66
CA LEU A 184 4.18 -7.76 -12.18
C LEU A 184 4.77 -6.85 -13.29
N ALA A 185 5.81 -7.31 -13.96
CA ALA A 185 6.41 -6.59 -15.08
C ALA A 185 5.44 -6.43 -16.27
N SER A 186 4.63 -7.47 -16.57
CA SER A 186 3.69 -7.44 -17.70
C SER A 186 2.54 -6.45 -17.53
N VAL A 187 2.15 -6.13 -16.28
CA VAL A 187 1.07 -5.16 -15.99
C VAL A 187 1.57 -3.75 -15.67
N ALA A 188 2.89 -3.57 -15.59
CA ALA A 188 3.52 -2.28 -15.33
C ALA A 188 3.74 -1.50 -16.63
N SER A 189 2.71 -0.83 -17.15
CA SER A 189 2.85 0.02 -18.33
C SER A 189 3.62 1.30 -17.99
N GLY A 190 4.82 1.45 -18.55
CA GLY A 190 5.67 2.60 -18.25
C GLY A 190 6.49 2.49 -16.96
N GLY A 191 6.40 1.36 -16.27
CA GLY A 191 7.46 0.84 -15.44
C GLY A 191 7.73 1.53 -14.09
N ARG A 192 6.72 1.98 -13.35
CA ARG A 192 6.95 2.46 -11.98
C ARG A 192 6.42 1.46 -10.97
N VAL A 193 7.31 0.61 -10.48
CA VAL A 193 6.99 -0.37 -9.45
C VAL A 193 7.82 -0.08 -8.20
N ALA A 194 7.19 -0.13 -7.03
CA ALA A 194 7.87 -0.08 -5.75
C ALA A 194 7.46 -1.29 -4.91
N ILE A 195 8.45 -2.03 -4.44
CA ILE A 195 8.24 -3.20 -3.59
C ILE A 195 8.80 -2.89 -2.21
N ASN A 196 7.94 -2.86 -1.21
CA ASN A 196 8.35 -2.67 0.18
C ASN A 196 8.87 -3.97 0.77
N THR A 197 10.05 -3.90 1.37
CA THR A 197 10.66 -4.99 2.14
C THR A 197 11.14 -4.46 3.49
N MET A 198 11.29 -5.37 4.45
CA MET A 198 11.75 -5.02 5.80
C MET A 198 13.02 -5.79 6.16
N LYS A 199 13.78 -5.26 7.10
CA LYS A 199 14.86 -6.01 7.76
C LYS A 199 14.27 -7.23 8.46
N GLY A 200 14.87 -8.39 8.20
CA GLY A 200 14.56 -9.60 8.94
C GLY A 200 15.07 -9.55 10.39
N LYS A 201 14.79 -10.60 11.15
CA LYS A 201 15.24 -10.75 12.55
C LYS A 201 16.76 -10.70 12.73
N SER A 202 17.52 -11.05 11.69
CA SER A 202 18.99 -10.90 11.64
C SER A 202 19.48 -9.45 11.57
N GLY A 203 18.57 -8.49 11.34
CA GLY A 203 18.93 -7.10 11.08
C GLY A 203 19.38 -6.82 9.62
N GLU A 204 19.26 -7.81 8.73
CA GLU A 204 19.65 -7.71 7.33
C GLU A 204 18.44 -7.58 6.41
N PHE A 205 18.63 -7.01 5.23
CA PHE A 205 17.61 -6.91 4.19
C PHE A 205 17.58 -8.16 3.28
N THR A 206 17.45 -9.35 3.87
CA THR A 206 17.50 -10.64 3.17
C THR A 206 16.47 -10.68 2.03
N SER A 207 15.22 -10.29 2.28
CA SER A 207 14.17 -10.26 1.26
C SER A 207 14.53 -9.37 0.08
N ALA A 208 15.03 -8.15 0.32
CA ALA A 208 15.45 -7.25 -0.74
C ALA A 208 16.62 -7.81 -1.55
N ASN A 209 17.59 -8.39 -0.86
CA ASN A 209 18.78 -8.97 -1.52
C ASN A 209 18.42 -10.18 -2.39
N THR A 210 17.42 -10.99 -1.99
CA THR A 210 16.92 -12.12 -2.78
C THR A 210 16.08 -11.65 -3.97
N LEU A 211 15.25 -10.62 -3.80
CA LEU A 211 14.37 -10.11 -4.86
C LEU A 211 15.15 -9.38 -5.96
N GLN A 212 16.19 -8.64 -5.61
CA GLN A 212 16.88 -7.76 -6.56
C GLN A 212 17.39 -8.49 -7.82
N PRO A 213 18.06 -9.64 -7.75
CA PRO A 213 18.49 -10.39 -8.95
C PRO A 213 17.32 -10.87 -9.80
N LEU A 214 16.22 -11.30 -9.19
CA LEU A 214 15.02 -11.75 -9.89
C LEU A 214 14.36 -10.59 -10.64
N LEU A 215 14.25 -9.43 -10.01
CA LEU A 215 13.69 -8.23 -10.63
C LEU A 215 14.53 -7.74 -11.81
N GLN A 216 15.87 -7.85 -11.75
CA GLN A 216 16.79 -7.49 -12.83
C GLN A 216 16.61 -8.33 -14.10
N MET A 217 15.94 -9.48 -14.02
CA MET A 217 15.61 -10.29 -15.19
C MET A 217 14.42 -9.74 -15.99
N HIS A 218 13.59 -8.90 -15.38
CA HIS A 218 12.34 -8.43 -15.96
C HIS A 218 12.19 -6.89 -16.01
N PHE A 219 13.02 -6.15 -15.29
CA PHE A 219 13.03 -4.69 -15.25
C PHE A 219 14.38 -4.15 -15.68
N THR A 220 14.38 -3.04 -16.40
CA THR A 220 15.60 -2.40 -16.91
C THR A 220 16.38 -1.65 -15.83
N GLU A 221 15.69 -1.13 -14.83
CA GLU A 221 16.25 -0.42 -13.70
C GLU A 221 15.73 -1.05 -12.41
N VAL A 222 16.61 -1.41 -11.48
CA VAL A 222 16.26 -1.97 -10.17
C VAL A 222 17.12 -1.30 -9.12
N ASN A 223 16.54 -0.38 -8.36
CA ASN A 223 17.23 0.48 -7.43
C ASN A 223 16.72 0.27 -6.00
N PRO A 224 17.50 -0.32 -5.08
CA PRO A 224 17.13 -0.41 -3.68
C PRO A 224 17.31 0.96 -2.99
N LEU A 225 16.35 1.33 -2.17
CA LEU A 225 16.32 2.57 -1.41
C LEU A 225 16.01 2.28 0.06
N ASP A 226 16.93 2.64 0.95
CA ASP A 226 16.70 2.50 2.40
C ASP A 226 15.86 3.67 2.91
N ILE A 227 14.75 3.35 3.55
CA ILE A 227 13.84 4.32 4.16
C ILE A 227 13.71 4.04 5.66
N GLY A 228 14.26 4.95 6.45
CA GLY A 228 14.33 4.77 7.90
C GLY A 228 15.25 3.61 8.28
N ALA A 229 15.04 3.05 9.48
CA ALA A 229 15.93 2.03 10.03
C ALA A 229 15.57 0.58 9.60
N HIS A 230 14.34 0.38 9.10
CA HIS A 230 13.78 -0.97 8.97
C HIS A 230 13.26 -1.32 7.58
N ASN A 231 13.02 -0.34 6.71
CA ASN A 231 12.46 -0.59 5.38
C ASN A 231 13.48 -0.36 4.27
N ARG A 232 13.46 -1.24 3.30
CA ARG A 232 14.12 -1.08 2.00
C ARG A 232 13.06 -1.22 0.91
N ILE A 233 12.90 -0.20 0.11
CA ILE A 233 12.03 -0.20 -1.05
C ILE A 233 12.85 -0.53 -2.27
N ILE A 234 12.41 -1.47 -3.09
CA ILE A 234 13.02 -1.73 -4.39
C ILE A 234 12.19 -1.00 -5.44
N LEU A 235 12.81 -0.02 -6.07
CA LEU A 235 12.21 0.75 -7.17
C LEU A 235 12.59 0.10 -8.48
N CYS A 236 11.58 -0.25 -9.31
CA CYS A 236 11.78 -0.89 -10.61
C CYS A 236 11.18 -0.04 -11.72
N LYS A 237 11.82 -0.16 -12.91
CA LYS A 237 11.35 0.47 -14.13
C LYS A 237 11.62 -0.40 -15.35
#